data_fb2204a1357b94dd22a49e4616eee9d9
#
_entry.id   fb2204a1357b94dd22a49e4616eee9d9
#
_cell.length_a   1.000
_cell.length_b   1.000
_cell.length_c   1.000
_cell.angle_alpha   90.00
_cell.angle_beta   90.00
_cell.angle_gamma   90.00
#
_symmetry.space_group_name_H-M   'P 1'
#
loop_
_entity.id
_entity.type
_entity.pdbx_description
1 polymer ?
#
loop_
_entity_poly.entity_id
_entity_poly.type
_entity_poly.pdbx_seq_one_letter_code
_entity_poly.pdbx_strand_id
1 'polypeptide(L)' 'AISYFKQMGYRCFAAGDSHNDIQMFEIADKGFFINAPIKISSLHPEIDSFDSYNDLEEAILTYSIYVDHE' A
#
# COMPACT_ATOMS: atom_id res chain seq x y z
N ALA A 1 -11.78 -2.54 -6.44
CA ALA A 1 -11.59 -3.53 -5.38
C ALA A 1 -10.17 -3.52 -4.86
N ILE A 2 -9.96 -3.91 -3.59
CA ILE A 2 -8.63 -4.04 -3.02
C ILE A 2 -7.97 -5.29 -3.56
N SER A 3 -6.76 -5.14 -4.11
CA SER A 3 -6.01 -6.27 -4.64
C SER A 3 -5.25 -7.03 -3.56
N TYR A 4 -4.99 -6.38 -2.43
CA TYR A 4 -4.16 -6.95 -1.38
C TYR A 4 -4.52 -6.29 -0.05
N PHE A 5 -4.58 -7.10 1.00
CA PHE A 5 -4.80 -6.59 2.34
C PHE A 5 -3.99 -7.45 3.32
N LYS A 6 -3.26 -6.79 4.22
CA LYS A 6 -2.46 -7.49 5.21
C LYS A 6 -2.58 -6.79 6.56
N GLN A 7 -2.81 -7.57 7.60
CA GLN A 7 -2.83 -7.08 8.96
C GLN A 7 -1.61 -7.61 9.71
N MET A 8 -0.89 -6.69 10.34
CA MET A 8 0.29 -7.02 11.14
C MET A 8 0.10 -6.44 12.53
N GLY A 9 -0.27 -7.31 13.49
CA GLY A 9 -0.67 -6.85 14.79
C GLY A 9 -1.96 -6.03 14.69
N TYR A 10 -1.93 -4.80 15.16
CA TYR A 10 -3.06 -3.88 15.06
C TYR A 10 -2.94 -2.91 13.88
N ARG A 11 -1.94 -3.11 13.02
CA ARG A 11 -1.76 -2.26 11.84
C ARG A 11 -2.30 -2.96 10.60
N CYS A 12 -2.95 -2.18 9.76
CA CYS A 12 -3.54 -2.68 8.53
C CYS A 12 -2.87 -2.03 7.33
N PHE A 13 -2.54 -2.84 6.33
CA PHE A 13 -1.94 -2.38 5.08
C PHE A 13 -2.82 -2.83 3.93
N ALA A 14 -3.02 -1.95 2.96
CA ALA A 14 -3.84 -2.25 1.80
C ALA A 14 -3.09 -1.86 0.55
N ALA A 15 -3.33 -2.59 -0.54
CA ALA A 15 -2.74 -2.26 -1.82
C ALA A 15 -3.77 -2.50 -2.92
N GLY A 16 -3.77 -1.65 -3.92
CA GLY A 16 -4.71 -1.75 -5.02
C GLY A 16 -4.15 -1.12 -6.28
N ASP A 17 -4.94 -1.18 -7.35
CA ASP A 17 -4.50 -0.73 -8.68
C ASP A 17 -5.42 0.33 -9.29
N SER A 18 -6.38 0.86 -8.54
CA SER A 18 -7.34 1.81 -9.09
C SER A 18 -7.69 2.92 -8.12
N HIS A 19 -8.36 3.95 -8.62
CA HIS A 19 -8.85 5.06 -7.80
C HIS A 19 -9.82 4.61 -6.71
N ASN A 20 -10.59 3.57 -6.97
CA ASN A 20 -11.56 3.09 -6.00
C ASN A 20 -10.90 2.55 -4.74
N ASP A 21 -9.65 2.14 -4.84
CA ASP A 21 -8.92 1.61 -3.70
C ASP A 21 -8.40 2.70 -2.76
N ILE A 22 -8.36 3.94 -3.22
CA ILE A 22 -7.85 5.06 -2.41
C ILE A 22 -8.66 5.23 -1.13
N GLN A 23 -9.98 5.08 -1.22
CA GLN A 23 -10.84 5.20 -0.03
C GLN A 23 -10.50 4.13 1.01
N MET A 24 -10.13 2.95 0.54
CA MET A 24 -9.73 1.87 1.45
C MET A 24 -8.36 2.13 2.07
N PHE A 25 -7.48 2.82 1.34
CA PHE A 25 -6.18 3.21 1.89
C PHE A 25 -6.35 4.16 3.07
N GLU A 26 -7.37 5.00 3.07
CA GLU A 26 -7.62 5.90 4.17
C GLU A 26 -8.04 5.17 5.44
N ILE A 27 -8.68 4.02 5.30
CA ILE A 27 -9.11 3.20 6.43
C ILE A 27 -7.92 2.40 6.97
N ALA A 28 -7.02 1.98 6.08
CA ALA A 28 -5.81 1.27 6.46
C ALA A 28 -4.79 2.23 7.07
N ASP A 29 -3.86 1.70 7.83
CA ASP A 29 -2.77 2.50 8.39
C ASP A 29 -1.84 3.01 7.30
N LYS A 30 -1.67 2.22 6.22
CA LYS A 30 -0.85 2.60 5.08
C LYS A 30 -1.40 1.93 3.83
N GLY A 31 -1.44 2.71 2.74
CA GLY A 31 -1.87 2.21 1.43
C GLY A 31 -0.73 2.24 0.43
N PHE A 32 -0.77 1.31 -0.51
CA PHE A 32 0.21 1.22 -1.60
C PHE A 32 -0.50 0.92 -2.90
N PHE A 33 0.13 1.31 -4.03
CA PHE A 33 -0.31 0.82 -5.33
C PHE A 33 0.46 -0.43 -5.70
N ILE A 34 -0.22 -1.38 -6.33
CA ILE A 34 0.40 -2.59 -6.87
C ILE A 34 -0.08 -2.77 -8.31
N ASN A 35 0.85 -2.79 -9.25
CA ASN A 35 0.57 -2.90 -10.68
C ASN A 35 -0.42 -1.83 -11.18
N ALA A 36 -0.43 -0.67 -10.54
CA ALA A 36 -1.31 0.41 -10.96
C ALA A 36 -0.80 1.06 -12.24
N PRO A 37 -1.69 1.48 -13.16
CA PRO A 37 -1.26 2.26 -14.31
C PRO A 37 -0.57 3.55 -13.89
N ILE A 38 0.43 3.96 -14.67
CA ILE A 38 1.15 5.21 -14.39
C ILE A 38 0.19 6.39 -14.31
N LYS A 39 -0.86 6.37 -15.12
CA LYS A 39 -1.87 7.43 -15.12
C LYS A 39 -2.50 7.61 -13.74
N ILE A 40 -2.69 6.52 -13.01
CA ILE A 40 -3.28 6.57 -11.68
C ILE A 40 -2.21 6.88 -10.64
N SER A 41 -1.09 6.21 -10.68
CA SER A 41 -0.03 6.39 -9.68
C SER A 41 0.56 7.80 -9.72
N SER A 42 0.61 8.43 -10.89
CA SER A 42 1.14 9.78 -11.01
C SER A 42 0.20 10.84 -10.44
N LEU A 43 -1.08 10.54 -10.30
CA LEU A 43 -2.03 11.44 -9.65
C LEU A 43 -1.90 11.43 -8.13
N HIS A 44 -1.24 10.42 -7.58
CA HIS A 44 -1.07 10.25 -6.14
C HIS A 44 0.39 9.95 -5.81
N PRO A 45 1.28 10.94 -6.00
CA PRO A 45 2.72 10.71 -5.79
C PRO A 45 3.08 10.41 -4.33
N GLU A 46 2.20 10.71 -3.40
CA GLU A 46 2.39 10.41 -1.98
C GLU A 46 2.22 8.93 -1.67
N ILE A 47 1.64 8.16 -2.60
CA ILE A 47 1.42 6.72 -2.41
C ILE A 47 2.49 5.96 -3.17
N ASP A 48 3.23 5.09 -2.47
CA ASP A 48 4.26 4.27 -3.11
C ASP A 48 3.63 3.25 -4.03
N SER A 49 4.29 3.00 -5.16
CA SER A 49 3.80 2.10 -6.19
C SER A 49 4.81 0.99 -6.44
N PHE A 50 4.32 -0.25 -6.56
CA PHE A 50 5.16 -1.43 -6.77
C PHE A 50 4.64 -2.24 -7.94
N ASP A 51 5.56 -2.97 -8.60
CA ASP A 51 5.23 -3.81 -9.74
C ASP A 51 5.12 -5.29 -9.38
N SER A 52 5.53 -5.67 -8.17
CA SER A 52 5.43 -7.06 -7.75
C SER A 52 5.02 -7.14 -6.29
N TYR A 53 4.38 -8.25 -5.94
CA TYR A 53 3.97 -8.50 -4.56
C TYR A 53 5.18 -8.70 -3.64
N ASN A 54 6.29 -9.24 -4.16
CA ASN A 54 7.49 -9.40 -3.36
C ASN A 54 8.03 -8.05 -2.91
N ASP A 55 8.07 -7.08 -3.81
CA ASP A 55 8.53 -5.73 -3.48
C ASP A 55 7.56 -5.06 -2.50
N LEU A 56 6.27 -5.27 -2.70
CA LEU A 56 5.25 -4.75 -1.79
C LEU A 56 5.42 -5.32 -0.38
N GLU A 57 5.64 -6.63 -0.28
CA GLU A 57 5.81 -7.28 1.01
C GLU A 57 7.06 -6.76 1.73
N GLU A 58 8.16 -6.58 1.01
CA GLU A 58 9.36 -6.02 1.59
C GLU A 58 9.13 -4.60 2.10
N ALA A 59 8.40 -3.80 1.34
CA ALA A 59 8.09 -2.44 1.75
C ALA A 59 7.23 -2.42 3.02
N ILE A 60 6.26 -3.31 3.11
CA ILE A 60 5.41 -3.42 4.30
C ILE A 60 6.25 -3.80 5.52
N LEU A 61 7.13 -4.79 5.37
CA LEU A 61 7.98 -5.22 6.47
C LEU A 61 8.93 -4.10 6.90
N THR A 62 9.52 -3.40 5.96
CA THR A 62 10.42 -2.29 6.26
C THR A 62 9.69 -1.17 6.98
N TYR A 63 8.50 -0.83 6.51
CA TYR A 63 7.69 0.20 7.13
C TYR A 63 7.32 -0.19 8.56
N SER A 64 6.92 -1.45 8.76
CA SER A 64 6.53 -1.96 10.07
C SER A 64 7.69 -1.88 11.06
N ILE A 65 8.89 -2.30 10.63
CA ILE A 65 10.08 -2.24 11.48
C ILE A 65 10.41 -0.79 11.82
N TYR A 66 10.36 0.11 10.83
CA TYR A 66 10.67 1.51 11.03
C TYR A 66 9.73 2.15 12.06
N VAL A 67 8.44 1.89 11.94
CA VAL A 67 7.45 2.48 12.84
C VAL A 67 7.54 1.88 14.24
N ASP A 68 7.83 0.58 14.33
CA ASP A 68 7.94 -0.09 15.62
C ASP A 68 9.14 0.36 16.45
N HIS A 69 10.13 0.99 15.79
CA HIS A 69 11.29 1.54 16.48
C HIS A 69 11.06 2.94 17.03
N GLU A 70 9.96 3.53 16.69
CA GLU A 70 9.58 4.83 17.23
C GLU A 70 8.75 4.68 18.49
#